data_54b0efb510ea14b00070bf43288de6f1
#
_entry.id   54b0efb510ea14b00070bf43288de6f1
#
_cell.length_a   1.000
_cell.length_b   1.000
_cell.length_c   1.000
_cell.angle_alpha   90.00
_cell.angle_beta   90.00
_cell.angle_gamma   90.00
#
_symmetry.space_group_name_H-M   'P 1'
#
loop_
_entity.id
_entity.type
_entity.pdbx_description
1 polymer ?
#
loop_
_entity_poly.entity_id
_entity_poly.type
_entity_poly.pdbx_seq_one_letter_code
_entity_poly.pdbx_strand_id
1 'polypeptide(L)'
;MDFSVVAVAREDDSPVEEPLRVAAVADRLGYREVWAGEGPTWDSFVLAAAIGRATERVALTAGPVAVSVRDAFGIARGAASVAAVTGRRVGVALGTSSKRVVEGVHGVPRVRPAAAMEASAAAVRGFLHGEPGEPVVPGSAFPRRLQPPGGPLTVAAFGDRAIATAAAHSDRMLLDIVSPEQVRTLRAKLTAAAERAGRTPPVLASWLPAAVDPEPESLAQVLRSIAGYLTVPGYSDMFEAAGFGEAVELARTGADPGTLVRALPAAAADMVGLVGDLDAVRARVGEYAEAGLDEIALVPATAGDPGGERTLKAFRRAW
;
A
#
# COMPACT_ATOMS: atom_id res chain seq x y z
N MET A 1 -6.04 -6.52 -16.01
CA MET A 1 -5.66 -5.50 -15.01
C MET A 1 -6.82 -5.32 -14.06
N ASP A 2 -6.61 -5.58 -12.77
CA ASP A 2 -7.61 -5.33 -11.73
C ASP A 2 -7.41 -3.95 -11.10
N PHE A 3 -8.52 -3.37 -10.58
CA PHE A 3 -8.49 -2.07 -9.91
C PHE A 3 -9.11 -2.17 -8.53
N SER A 4 -8.36 -1.69 -7.53
CA SER A 4 -8.82 -1.47 -6.15
C SER A 4 -8.59 -0.02 -5.74
N VAL A 5 -9.04 0.38 -4.55
CA VAL A 5 -8.96 1.77 -4.09
C VAL A 5 -8.30 1.83 -2.73
N VAL A 6 -7.42 2.79 -2.54
CA VAL A 6 -6.73 3.03 -1.28
C VAL A 6 -7.40 4.18 -0.53
N ALA A 7 -7.92 3.87 0.64
CA ALA A 7 -8.42 4.83 1.61
C ALA A 7 -7.38 5.01 2.72
N VAL A 8 -6.63 6.10 2.68
CA VAL A 8 -5.55 6.39 3.63
C VAL A 8 -5.63 7.84 4.10
N ALA A 9 -5.39 8.06 5.39
CA ALA A 9 -5.21 9.40 5.91
C ALA A 9 -3.88 9.98 5.42
N ARG A 10 -3.89 11.24 5.03
CA ARG A 10 -2.73 11.95 4.52
C ARG A 10 -2.11 12.82 5.60
N GLU A 11 -0.82 13.10 5.50
CA GLU A 11 -0.11 14.08 6.33
C GLU A 11 -0.25 15.49 5.71
N ASP A 12 -1.51 15.92 5.52
CA ASP A 12 -1.86 17.25 4.99
C ASP A 12 -3.11 17.77 5.69
N ASP A 13 -3.70 18.86 5.19
CA ASP A 13 -4.89 19.49 5.76
C ASP A 13 -6.21 18.79 5.36
N SER A 14 -6.15 17.58 4.82
CA SER A 14 -7.33 16.79 4.47
C SER A 14 -8.15 16.45 5.73
N PRO A 15 -9.49 16.46 5.64
CA PRO A 15 -10.34 16.03 6.75
C PRO A 15 -10.00 14.61 7.22
N VAL A 16 -10.04 14.41 8.54
CA VAL A 16 -9.70 13.10 9.14
C VAL A 16 -10.64 11.96 8.66
N GLU A 17 -11.86 12.30 8.28
CA GLU A 17 -12.86 11.38 7.74
C GLU A 17 -12.74 11.14 6.23
N GLU A 18 -11.82 11.80 5.54
CA GLU A 18 -11.67 11.66 4.07
C GLU A 18 -11.46 10.21 3.61
N PRO A 19 -10.69 9.34 4.31
CA PRO A 19 -10.61 7.93 3.95
C PRO A 19 -11.97 7.20 3.93
N LEU A 20 -12.89 7.56 4.82
CA LEU A 20 -14.24 6.99 4.85
C LEU A 20 -15.05 7.45 3.62
N ARG A 21 -14.87 8.71 3.22
CA ARG A 21 -15.50 9.26 2.01
C ARG A 21 -14.99 8.55 0.74
N VAL A 22 -13.67 8.37 0.60
CA VAL A 22 -13.07 7.60 -0.49
C VAL A 22 -13.66 6.19 -0.56
N ALA A 23 -13.74 5.49 0.56
CA ALA A 23 -14.29 4.14 0.62
C ALA A 23 -15.78 4.08 0.23
N ALA A 24 -16.58 5.04 0.69
CA ALA A 24 -18.00 5.13 0.34
C ALA A 24 -18.20 5.40 -1.16
N VAL A 25 -17.37 6.25 -1.76
CA VAL A 25 -17.36 6.49 -3.22
C VAL A 25 -16.98 5.20 -3.96
N ALA A 26 -15.92 4.51 -3.53
CA ALA A 26 -15.47 3.26 -4.14
C ALA A 26 -16.56 2.17 -4.11
N ASP A 27 -17.22 1.98 -2.97
CA ASP A 27 -18.31 0.99 -2.84
C ASP A 27 -19.50 1.35 -3.74
N ARG A 28 -19.92 2.61 -3.75
CA ARG A 28 -21.03 3.10 -4.61
C ARG A 28 -20.72 2.89 -6.09
N LEU A 29 -19.49 3.10 -6.51
CA LEU A 29 -19.03 2.91 -7.88
C LEU A 29 -18.76 1.44 -8.25
N GLY A 30 -18.86 0.51 -7.30
CA GLY A 30 -18.73 -0.93 -7.54
C GLY A 30 -17.30 -1.43 -7.63
N TYR A 31 -16.33 -0.76 -7.00
CA TYR A 31 -15.01 -1.34 -6.78
C TYR A 31 -15.11 -2.56 -5.88
N ARG A 32 -14.24 -3.55 -6.12
CA ARG A 32 -14.32 -4.84 -5.40
C ARG A 32 -13.58 -4.84 -4.07
N GLU A 33 -12.55 -4.00 -3.93
CA GLU A 33 -11.68 -3.97 -2.75
C GLU A 33 -11.29 -2.54 -2.40
N VAL A 34 -11.25 -2.27 -1.09
CA VAL A 34 -10.70 -1.04 -0.51
C VAL A 34 -9.60 -1.41 0.48
N TRP A 35 -8.45 -0.75 0.33
CA TRP A 35 -7.35 -0.83 1.28
C TRP A 35 -7.54 0.22 2.36
N ALA A 36 -7.54 -0.21 3.61
CA ALA A 36 -7.50 0.68 4.76
C ALA A 36 -6.04 0.93 5.13
N GLY A 37 -5.46 2.02 4.63
CA GLY A 37 -4.05 2.34 4.80
C GLY A 37 -3.69 2.66 6.25
N GLU A 38 -2.55 2.14 6.72
CA GLU A 38 -1.96 2.55 8.01
C GLU A 38 -1.40 3.96 7.86
N GLY A 39 -1.74 4.85 8.78
CA GLY A 39 -1.29 6.23 8.77
C GLY A 39 -1.14 6.81 10.16
N PRO A 40 -0.68 8.05 10.30
CA PRO A 40 -0.46 8.65 11.61
C PRO A 40 -1.74 8.90 12.39
N THR A 41 -2.88 9.04 11.71
CA THR A 41 -4.19 9.37 12.32
C THR A 41 -5.05 8.13 12.55
N TRP A 42 -4.99 7.15 11.64
CA TRP A 42 -5.82 5.96 11.68
C TRP A 42 -4.99 4.70 11.86
N ASP A 43 -5.38 3.89 12.85
CA ASP A 43 -5.06 2.47 12.88
C ASP A 43 -5.78 1.77 11.74
N SER A 44 -5.07 0.98 10.93
CA SER A 44 -5.65 0.36 9.73
C SER A 44 -6.78 -0.63 10.02
N PHE A 45 -6.76 -1.33 11.15
CA PHE A 45 -7.85 -2.24 11.51
C PHE A 45 -9.08 -1.49 11.99
N VAL A 46 -8.91 -0.38 12.71
CA VAL A 46 -10.02 0.49 13.11
C VAL A 46 -10.64 1.14 11.88
N LEU A 47 -9.80 1.65 10.96
CA LEU A 47 -10.27 2.21 9.70
C LEU A 47 -11.00 1.16 8.86
N ALA A 48 -10.44 -0.05 8.71
CA ALA A 48 -11.09 -1.14 7.99
C ALA A 48 -12.45 -1.53 8.60
N ALA A 49 -12.55 -1.57 9.93
CA ALA A 49 -13.83 -1.82 10.60
C ALA A 49 -14.85 -0.71 10.33
N ALA A 50 -14.43 0.56 10.38
CA ALA A 50 -15.28 1.70 10.07
C ALA A 50 -15.75 1.69 8.61
N ILE A 51 -14.84 1.44 7.66
CA ILE A 51 -15.16 1.29 6.24
C ILE A 51 -16.16 0.14 6.03
N GLY A 52 -15.88 -1.05 6.59
CA GLY A 52 -16.76 -2.21 6.42
C GLY A 52 -18.15 -2.03 7.00
N ARG A 53 -18.31 -1.15 8.01
CA ARG A 53 -19.62 -0.76 8.56
C ARG A 53 -20.33 0.32 7.75
N ALA A 54 -19.55 1.16 7.05
CA ALA A 54 -20.07 2.26 6.24
C ALA A 54 -20.31 1.90 4.77
N THR A 55 -19.92 0.69 4.35
CA THR A 55 -20.02 0.19 2.97
C THR A 55 -20.79 -1.15 2.93
N GLU A 56 -21.23 -1.57 1.73
CA GLU A 56 -22.08 -2.76 1.60
C GLU A 56 -21.37 -3.97 0.95
N ARG A 57 -20.39 -3.75 0.05
CA ARG A 57 -19.90 -4.80 -0.84
C ARG A 57 -18.40 -5.01 -0.84
N VAL A 58 -17.61 -3.95 -0.66
CA VAL A 58 -16.15 -4.02 -0.81
C VAL A 58 -15.51 -5.03 0.13
N ALA A 59 -14.58 -5.82 -0.39
CA ALA A 59 -13.61 -6.53 0.42
C ALA A 59 -12.62 -5.52 1.01
N LEU A 60 -11.95 -5.88 2.09
CA LEU A 60 -11.05 -4.99 2.81
C LEU A 60 -9.64 -5.57 2.87
N THR A 61 -8.62 -4.73 2.71
CA THR A 61 -7.25 -5.08 3.08
C THR A 61 -6.72 -4.02 4.04
N ALA A 62 -6.29 -4.44 5.24
CA ALA A 62 -5.73 -3.55 6.25
C ALA A 62 -4.20 -3.46 6.11
N GLY A 63 -3.65 -2.27 6.14
CA GLY A 63 -2.21 -2.02 6.09
C GLY A 63 -1.73 -1.28 4.82
N PRO A 64 -0.40 -1.30 4.56
CA PRO A 64 0.64 -2.14 5.18
C PRO A 64 0.95 -1.77 6.63
N VAL A 65 0.80 -2.76 7.54
CA VAL A 65 1.13 -2.59 8.95
C VAL A 65 2.62 -2.86 9.20
N ALA A 66 3.23 -2.08 10.11
CA ALA A 66 4.65 -2.21 10.43
C ALA A 66 4.92 -3.45 11.31
N VAL A 67 5.59 -4.46 10.77
CA VAL A 67 5.90 -5.72 11.47
C VAL A 67 6.83 -5.57 12.68
N SER A 68 7.58 -4.47 12.78
CA SER A 68 8.42 -4.15 13.93
C SER A 68 7.64 -3.56 15.11
N VAL A 69 6.39 -3.10 14.86
CA VAL A 69 5.55 -2.41 15.85
C VAL A 69 4.44 -3.33 16.36
N ARG A 70 4.03 -4.30 15.56
CA ARG A 70 2.93 -5.23 15.90
C ARG A 70 3.40 -6.68 15.79
N ASP A 71 3.06 -7.50 16.77
CA ASP A 71 3.30 -8.95 16.70
C ASP A 71 2.34 -9.65 15.70
N ALA A 72 2.78 -10.78 15.18
CA ALA A 72 2.07 -11.53 14.16
C ALA A 72 0.66 -11.98 14.59
N PHE A 73 0.49 -12.37 15.86
CA PHE A 73 -0.82 -12.75 16.39
C PHE A 73 -1.74 -11.54 16.50
N GLY A 74 -1.23 -10.40 16.98
CA GLY A 74 -1.97 -9.14 17.04
C GLY A 74 -2.45 -8.68 15.65
N ILE A 75 -1.60 -8.81 14.63
CA ILE A 75 -1.95 -8.50 13.23
C ILE A 75 -3.08 -9.41 12.74
N ALA A 76 -2.91 -10.73 12.85
CA ALA A 76 -3.92 -11.68 12.36
C ALA A 76 -5.25 -11.57 13.14
N ARG A 77 -5.18 -11.34 14.47
CA ARG A 77 -6.36 -11.10 15.31
C ARG A 77 -7.09 -9.82 14.90
N GLY A 78 -6.37 -8.76 14.55
CA GLY A 78 -6.96 -7.53 14.02
C GLY A 78 -7.80 -7.81 12.78
N ALA A 79 -7.26 -8.52 11.80
CA ALA A 79 -7.98 -8.91 10.58
C ALA A 79 -9.21 -9.79 10.89
N ALA A 80 -9.06 -10.80 11.74
CA ALA A 80 -10.16 -11.67 12.14
C ALA A 80 -11.26 -10.90 12.87
N SER A 81 -10.92 -9.93 13.71
CA SER A 81 -11.87 -9.05 14.40
C SER A 81 -12.64 -8.17 13.42
N VAL A 82 -11.94 -7.56 12.44
CA VAL A 82 -12.57 -6.76 11.38
C VAL A 82 -13.55 -7.64 10.59
N ALA A 83 -13.14 -8.84 10.19
CA ALA A 83 -14.01 -9.78 9.46
C ALA A 83 -15.25 -10.15 10.27
N ALA A 84 -15.10 -10.43 11.59
CA ALA A 84 -16.21 -10.75 12.47
C ALA A 84 -17.21 -9.60 12.63
N VAL A 85 -16.72 -8.36 12.76
CA VAL A 85 -17.56 -7.16 12.96
C VAL A 85 -18.29 -6.75 11.68
N THR A 86 -17.63 -6.94 10.53
CA THR A 86 -18.12 -6.40 9.24
C THR A 86 -18.81 -7.44 8.36
N GLY A 87 -18.54 -8.73 8.58
CA GLY A 87 -18.95 -9.82 7.69
C GLY A 87 -18.22 -9.82 6.34
N ARG A 88 -17.14 -9.02 6.21
CA ARG A 88 -16.36 -8.87 4.96
C ARG A 88 -15.18 -9.85 4.92
N ARG A 89 -14.71 -10.15 3.70
CA ARG A 89 -13.38 -10.72 3.51
C ARG A 89 -12.34 -9.66 3.85
N VAL A 90 -11.36 -10.02 4.67
CA VAL A 90 -10.33 -9.09 5.13
C VAL A 90 -8.95 -9.65 4.86
N GLY A 91 -8.19 -8.96 4.01
CA GLY A 91 -6.78 -9.19 3.77
C GLY A 91 -5.92 -8.38 4.72
N VAL A 92 -4.64 -8.73 4.77
CA VAL A 92 -3.62 -8.01 5.54
C VAL A 92 -2.44 -7.70 4.64
N ALA A 93 -1.98 -6.46 4.69
CA ALA A 93 -0.71 -6.08 4.09
C ALA A 93 0.34 -5.84 5.19
N LEU A 94 1.53 -6.39 4.99
CA LEU A 94 2.68 -6.24 5.89
C LEU A 94 3.73 -5.34 5.25
N GLY A 95 4.32 -4.45 6.05
CA GLY A 95 5.42 -3.58 5.65
C GLY A 95 6.52 -3.50 6.70
N THR A 96 7.73 -3.12 6.30
CA THR A 96 8.82 -2.83 7.26
C THR A 96 8.77 -1.42 7.80
N SER A 97 8.00 -0.56 7.16
CA SER A 97 7.89 0.88 7.40
C SER A 97 9.24 1.61 7.36
N SER A 98 9.22 2.92 7.50
CA SER A 98 10.43 3.75 7.51
C SER A 98 11.03 3.86 8.93
N LYS A 99 12.30 4.23 9.00
CA LYS A 99 12.97 4.54 10.28
C LYS A 99 12.26 5.67 11.02
N ARG A 100 11.80 6.70 10.28
CA ARG A 100 11.02 7.82 10.84
C ARG A 100 9.78 7.34 11.60
N VAL A 101 9.05 6.39 11.04
CA VAL A 101 7.84 5.85 11.67
C VAL A 101 8.18 4.91 12.81
N VAL A 102 9.00 3.88 12.57
CA VAL A 102 9.29 2.83 13.57
C VAL A 102 10.02 3.39 14.78
N GLU A 103 11.07 4.18 14.57
CA GLU A 103 11.87 4.74 15.65
C GLU A 103 11.32 6.10 16.12
N GLY A 104 10.94 6.99 15.19
CA GLY A 104 10.54 8.36 15.52
C GLY A 104 9.13 8.47 16.10
N VAL A 105 8.17 7.67 15.61
CA VAL A 105 6.79 7.71 16.09
C VAL A 105 6.55 6.68 17.19
N HIS A 106 7.00 5.43 16.98
CA HIS A 106 6.72 4.34 17.91
C HIS A 106 7.81 4.11 18.96
N GLY A 107 9.01 4.71 18.81
CA GLY A 107 10.12 4.53 19.74
C GLY A 107 10.70 3.09 19.77
N VAL A 108 10.41 2.29 18.74
CA VAL A 108 10.86 0.90 18.63
C VAL A 108 12.10 0.82 17.76
N PRO A 109 13.18 0.15 18.17
CA PRO A 109 14.36 -0.01 17.32
C PRO A 109 14.04 -0.81 16.03
N ARG A 110 14.40 -0.26 14.87
CA ARG A 110 14.22 -0.93 13.57
C ARG A 110 15.39 -1.87 13.27
N VAL A 111 15.39 -3.03 13.94
CA VAL A 111 16.48 -4.01 13.87
C VAL A 111 16.14 -5.12 12.88
N ARG A 112 17.08 -5.42 11.94
CA ARG A 112 16.96 -6.51 10.94
C ARG A 112 15.57 -6.58 10.27
N PRO A 113 15.07 -5.50 9.63
CA PRO A 113 13.70 -5.41 9.16
C PRO A 113 13.32 -6.52 8.17
N ALA A 114 14.25 -7.00 7.34
CA ALA A 114 13.98 -8.10 6.40
C ALA A 114 13.73 -9.44 7.13
N ALA A 115 14.49 -9.76 8.19
CA ALA A 115 14.27 -10.97 8.97
C ALA A 115 12.97 -10.88 9.79
N ALA A 116 12.66 -9.70 10.34
CA ALA A 116 11.39 -9.45 11.01
C ALA A 116 10.20 -9.64 10.06
N MET A 117 10.31 -9.15 8.83
CA MET A 117 9.28 -9.32 7.80
C MET A 117 9.06 -10.80 7.48
N GLU A 118 10.12 -11.56 7.24
CA GLU A 118 10.05 -12.99 6.91
C GLU A 118 9.37 -13.78 8.04
N ALA A 119 9.82 -13.60 9.28
CA ALA A 119 9.24 -14.26 10.44
C ALA A 119 7.75 -13.88 10.64
N SER A 120 7.41 -12.59 10.48
CA SER A 120 6.04 -12.13 10.61
C SER A 120 5.14 -12.65 9.48
N ALA A 121 5.62 -12.65 8.23
CA ALA A 121 4.85 -13.14 7.09
C ALA A 121 4.52 -14.64 7.22
N ALA A 122 5.51 -15.46 7.62
CA ALA A 122 5.29 -16.88 7.87
C ALA A 122 4.26 -17.12 8.99
N ALA A 123 4.41 -16.45 10.13
CA ALA A 123 3.50 -16.61 11.28
C ALA A 123 2.08 -16.07 10.97
N VAL A 124 1.96 -14.89 10.36
CA VAL A 124 0.66 -14.31 9.98
C VAL A 124 -0.06 -15.23 9.01
N ARG A 125 0.65 -15.77 8.00
CA ARG A 125 0.06 -16.74 7.05
C ARG A 125 -0.59 -17.92 7.76
N GLY A 126 0.12 -18.56 8.71
CA GLY A 126 -0.43 -19.68 9.47
C GLY A 126 -1.70 -19.28 10.24
N PHE A 127 -1.69 -18.16 10.95
CA PHE A 127 -2.86 -17.67 11.67
C PHE A 127 -4.04 -17.34 10.75
N LEU A 128 -3.80 -16.74 9.58
CA LEU A 128 -4.85 -16.42 8.62
C LEU A 128 -5.51 -17.67 8.01
N HIS A 129 -4.80 -18.82 8.03
CA HIS A 129 -5.35 -20.12 7.65
C HIS A 129 -5.96 -20.90 8.81
N GLY A 130 -6.02 -20.31 10.00
CA GLY A 130 -6.61 -20.94 11.19
C GLY A 130 -5.69 -21.97 11.85
N GLU A 131 -4.39 -21.96 11.52
CA GLU A 131 -3.40 -22.80 12.18
C GLU A 131 -3.23 -22.36 13.64
N PRO A 132 -3.08 -23.29 14.60
CA PRO A 132 -2.78 -22.95 15.97
C PRO A 132 -1.37 -22.36 16.05
N GLY A 133 -1.25 -21.19 16.67
CA GLY A 133 0.08 -20.64 16.93
C GLY A 133 0.84 -21.43 17.99
N GLU A 134 2.14 -21.60 17.79
CA GLU A 134 3.02 -22.17 18.81
C GLU A 134 2.96 -21.32 20.10
N PRO A 135 2.96 -21.94 21.27
CA PRO A 135 3.03 -21.22 22.54
C PRO A 135 4.30 -20.37 22.60
N VAL A 136 4.16 -19.07 22.82
CA VAL A 136 5.31 -18.17 23.02
C VAL A 136 6.03 -18.50 24.34
N VAL A 137 5.25 -18.94 25.33
CA VAL A 137 5.78 -19.40 26.62
C VAL A 137 5.64 -20.92 26.66
N PRO A 138 6.74 -21.69 26.82
CA PRO A 138 6.67 -23.14 26.96
C PRO A 138 5.70 -23.55 28.07
N GLY A 139 4.81 -24.50 27.77
CA GLY A 139 3.79 -24.97 28.72
C GLY A 139 2.53 -24.09 28.82
N SER A 140 2.42 -23.00 28.05
CA SER A 140 1.18 -22.24 27.94
C SER A 140 0.10 -23.10 27.32
N ALA A 141 -1.01 -23.28 28.03
CA ALA A 141 -2.18 -24.04 27.56
C ALA A 141 -3.16 -23.20 26.72
N PHE A 142 -2.90 -21.91 26.50
CA PHE A 142 -3.84 -21.02 25.80
C PHE A 142 -3.75 -21.20 24.28
N PRO A 143 -4.76 -21.79 23.63
CA PRO A 143 -4.73 -22.00 22.18
C PRO A 143 -4.92 -20.67 21.46
N ARG A 144 -3.95 -20.31 20.59
CA ARG A 144 -4.01 -19.11 19.74
C ARG A 144 -4.56 -19.48 18.35
N ARG A 145 -5.83 -19.85 18.32
CA ARG A 145 -6.53 -20.11 17.03
C ARG A 145 -7.47 -18.96 16.72
N LEU A 146 -7.44 -18.49 15.48
CA LEU A 146 -8.30 -17.44 14.96
C LEU A 146 -9.25 -17.99 13.90
N GLN A 147 -10.41 -17.35 13.76
CA GLN A 147 -11.28 -17.60 12.63
C GLN A 147 -10.64 -16.95 11.38
N PRO A 148 -10.44 -17.70 10.28
CA PRO A 148 -9.86 -17.14 9.06
C PRO A 148 -10.65 -15.95 8.53
N PRO A 149 -10.01 -14.79 8.25
CA PRO A 149 -10.70 -13.60 7.73
C PRO A 149 -10.99 -13.67 6.23
N GLY A 150 -10.43 -14.67 5.52
CA GLY A 150 -10.73 -15.01 4.14
C GLY A 150 -10.10 -14.13 3.06
N GLY A 151 -9.38 -13.09 3.42
CA GLY A 151 -8.66 -12.22 2.48
C GLY A 151 -7.19 -12.63 2.27
N PRO A 152 -6.49 -12.01 1.31
CA PRO A 152 -5.11 -12.35 0.99
C PRO A 152 -4.12 -11.81 2.02
N LEU A 153 -2.97 -12.50 2.15
CA LEU A 153 -1.78 -11.95 2.75
C LEU A 153 -0.97 -11.22 1.68
N THR A 154 -0.70 -9.95 1.93
CA THR A 154 0.11 -9.10 1.07
C THR A 154 1.42 -8.74 1.76
N VAL A 155 2.53 -8.72 1.03
CA VAL A 155 3.83 -8.24 1.51
C VAL A 155 4.27 -7.06 0.65
N ALA A 156 4.46 -5.91 1.29
CA ALA A 156 5.08 -4.75 0.63
C ALA A 156 6.59 -5.00 0.50
N ALA A 157 7.09 -5.01 -0.73
CA ALA A 157 8.45 -5.43 -1.03
C ALA A 157 9.06 -4.60 -2.15
N PHE A 158 10.34 -4.22 -1.99
CA PHE A 158 11.13 -3.52 -2.98
C PHE A 158 12.53 -4.15 -3.16
N GLY A 159 13.20 -4.47 -2.06
CA GLY A 159 14.51 -5.12 -2.08
C GLY A 159 14.43 -6.64 -2.17
N ASP A 160 15.50 -7.28 -2.63
CA ASP A 160 15.54 -8.72 -2.97
C ASP A 160 15.11 -9.66 -1.83
N ARG A 161 15.46 -9.35 -0.57
CA ARG A 161 15.02 -10.15 0.58
C ARG A 161 13.51 -10.05 0.84
N ALA A 162 12.95 -8.86 0.71
CA ALA A 162 11.51 -8.67 0.87
C ALA A 162 10.73 -9.33 -0.28
N ILE A 163 11.27 -9.28 -1.51
CA ILE A 163 10.71 -10.00 -2.68
C ILE A 163 10.74 -11.50 -2.45
N ALA A 164 11.84 -12.05 -1.91
CA ALA A 164 11.92 -13.47 -1.56
C ALA A 164 10.88 -13.85 -0.49
N THR A 165 10.69 -13.00 0.53
CA THR A 165 9.62 -13.19 1.53
C THR A 165 8.23 -13.16 0.90
N ALA A 166 7.95 -12.20 0.01
CA ALA A 166 6.68 -12.14 -0.71
C ALA A 166 6.45 -13.41 -1.54
N ALA A 167 7.44 -13.84 -2.31
CA ALA A 167 7.38 -15.06 -3.11
C ALA A 167 7.11 -16.31 -2.27
N ALA A 168 7.72 -16.42 -1.09
CA ALA A 168 7.58 -17.58 -0.22
C ALA A 168 6.28 -17.62 0.59
N HIS A 169 5.77 -16.47 1.03
CA HIS A 169 4.74 -16.41 2.08
C HIS A 169 3.48 -15.65 1.71
N SER A 170 3.44 -14.88 0.62
CA SER A 170 2.28 -14.04 0.33
C SER A 170 1.44 -14.56 -0.86
N ASP A 171 0.23 -14.02 -0.96
CA ASP A 171 -0.68 -14.19 -2.09
C ASP A 171 -0.56 -12.98 -3.04
N ARG A 172 -0.08 -11.84 -2.53
CA ARG A 172 0.09 -10.59 -3.26
C ARG A 172 1.37 -9.87 -2.81
N MET A 173 2.15 -9.35 -3.74
CA MET A 173 3.25 -8.44 -3.48
C MET A 173 2.81 -7.01 -3.82
N LEU A 174 3.06 -6.08 -2.91
CA LEU A 174 2.69 -4.67 -3.07
C LEU A 174 3.92 -3.83 -3.36
N LEU A 175 3.82 -3.03 -4.41
CA LEU A 175 4.69 -1.90 -4.73
C LEU A 175 3.98 -0.58 -4.38
N ASP A 176 4.74 0.50 -4.27
CA ASP A 176 4.22 1.84 -4.04
C ASP A 176 5.07 2.85 -4.83
N ILE A 177 4.44 3.82 -5.49
CA ILE A 177 5.11 4.93 -6.20
C ILE A 177 6.27 4.44 -7.09
N VAL A 178 5.98 3.53 -8.02
CA VAL A 178 6.97 2.95 -8.94
C VAL A 178 6.64 3.29 -10.39
N SER A 179 7.67 3.43 -11.23
CA SER A 179 7.50 3.57 -12.68
C SER A 179 7.21 2.23 -13.36
N PRO A 180 6.64 2.21 -14.59
CA PRO A 180 6.47 0.98 -15.36
C PRO A 180 7.79 0.21 -15.60
N GLU A 181 8.91 0.90 -15.75
CA GLU A 181 10.23 0.28 -15.90
C GLU A 181 10.64 -0.49 -14.64
N GLN A 182 10.42 0.10 -13.47
CA GLN A 182 10.67 -0.59 -12.21
C GLN A 182 9.73 -1.78 -12.01
N VAL A 183 8.46 -1.66 -12.37
CA VAL A 183 7.51 -2.78 -12.34
C VAL A 183 8.05 -3.95 -13.15
N ARG A 184 8.55 -3.71 -14.38
CA ARG A 184 9.14 -4.76 -15.23
C ARG A 184 10.31 -5.46 -14.55
N THR A 185 11.21 -4.68 -13.95
CA THR A 185 12.37 -5.20 -13.21
C THR A 185 11.94 -6.01 -11.99
N LEU A 186 11.01 -5.50 -11.19
CA LEU A 186 10.54 -6.14 -9.96
C LEU A 186 9.67 -7.38 -10.25
N ARG A 187 8.90 -7.39 -11.34
CA ARG A 187 8.18 -8.57 -11.83
C ARG A 187 9.15 -9.72 -12.16
N ALA A 188 10.23 -9.43 -12.89
CA ALA A 188 11.23 -10.46 -13.21
C ALA A 188 11.86 -11.04 -11.94
N LYS A 189 12.22 -10.19 -10.97
CA LYS A 189 12.76 -10.63 -9.67
C LYS A 189 11.75 -11.47 -8.89
N LEU A 190 10.46 -11.09 -8.86
CA LEU A 190 9.40 -11.83 -8.18
C LEU A 190 9.19 -13.20 -8.81
N THR A 191 9.14 -13.29 -10.13
CA THR A 191 9.00 -14.55 -10.85
C THR A 191 10.16 -15.50 -10.52
N ALA A 192 11.40 -15.03 -10.63
CA ALA A 192 12.56 -15.84 -10.30
C ALA A 192 12.62 -16.25 -8.81
N ALA A 193 12.14 -15.39 -7.90
CA ALA A 193 12.06 -15.76 -6.48
C ALA A 193 10.98 -16.82 -6.21
N ALA A 194 9.83 -16.72 -6.86
CA ALA A 194 8.75 -17.70 -6.76
C ALA A 194 9.16 -19.07 -7.31
N GLU A 195 9.85 -19.11 -8.44
CA GLU A 195 10.43 -20.35 -9.01
C GLU A 195 11.37 -21.03 -8.01
N ARG A 196 12.29 -20.25 -7.38
CA ARG A 196 13.18 -20.79 -6.35
C ARG A 196 12.44 -21.31 -5.11
N ALA A 197 11.30 -20.70 -4.79
CA ALA A 197 10.43 -21.15 -3.70
C ALA A 197 9.49 -22.31 -4.07
N GLY A 198 9.49 -22.76 -5.31
CA GLY A 198 8.59 -23.81 -5.81
C GLY A 198 7.12 -23.39 -5.81
N ARG A 199 6.83 -22.08 -6.00
CA ARG A 199 5.48 -21.51 -5.95
C ARG A 199 5.13 -20.74 -7.22
N THR A 200 3.84 -20.63 -7.49
CA THR A 200 3.34 -19.65 -8.47
C THR A 200 3.64 -18.23 -7.98
N PRO A 201 4.10 -17.32 -8.85
CA PRO A 201 4.31 -15.94 -8.47
C PRO A 201 3.04 -15.30 -7.86
N PRO A 202 3.16 -14.59 -6.74
CA PRO A 202 2.05 -13.80 -6.19
C PRO A 202 1.55 -12.76 -7.18
N VAL A 203 0.29 -12.33 -7.02
CA VAL A 203 -0.25 -11.14 -7.71
C VAL A 203 0.66 -9.94 -7.44
N LEU A 204 1.07 -9.22 -8.47
CA LEU A 204 1.84 -7.99 -8.33
C LEU A 204 0.89 -6.79 -8.38
N ALA A 205 0.75 -6.12 -7.26
CA ALA A 205 -0.06 -4.92 -7.11
C ALA A 205 0.81 -3.68 -6.88
N SER A 206 0.32 -2.52 -7.26
CA SER A 206 0.96 -1.25 -6.90
C SER A 206 -0.06 -0.23 -6.43
N TRP A 207 0.27 0.49 -5.36
CA TRP A 207 -0.39 1.73 -5.00
C TRP A 207 0.13 2.84 -5.92
N LEU A 208 -0.76 3.46 -6.68
CA LEU A 208 -0.40 4.52 -7.61
C LEU A 208 -1.25 5.77 -7.32
N PRO A 209 -0.61 6.93 -7.11
CA PRO A 209 -1.32 8.20 -7.07
C PRO A 209 -2.16 8.39 -8.33
N ALA A 210 -3.40 8.82 -8.19
CA ALA A 210 -4.32 8.96 -9.32
C ALA A 210 -5.08 10.29 -9.25
N ALA A 211 -5.10 11.01 -10.38
CA ALA A 211 -5.87 12.24 -10.54
C ALA A 211 -6.21 12.46 -12.03
N VAL A 212 -7.46 12.21 -12.40
CA VAL A 212 -7.95 12.47 -13.76
C VAL A 212 -8.47 13.90 -13.84
N ASP A 213 -8.03 14.65 -14.85
CA ASP A 213 -8.31 16.08 -15.02
C ASP A 213 -8.01 16.87 -13.72
N PRO A 214 -6.74 16.81 -13.21
CA PRO A 214 -6.40 17.31 -11.88
C PRO A 214 -6.54 18.83 -11.80
N GLU A 215 -7.13 19.31 -10.70
CA GLU A 215 -6.98 20.68 -10.26
C GLU A 215 -5.54 20.91 -9.74
N PRO A 216 -5.04 22.16 -9.68
CA PRO A 216 -3.72 22.46 -9.14
C PRO A 216 -3.47 21.88 -7.75
N GLU A 217 -4.49 21.87 -6.89
CA GLU A 217 -4.43 21.32 -5.53
C GLU A 217 -4.29 19.79 -5.56
N SER A 218 -4.96 19.10 -6.48
CA SER A 218 -4.83 17.65 -6.67
C SER A 218 -3.41 17.28 -7.08
N LEU A 219 -2.82 18.03 -8.02
CA LEU A 219 -1.43 17.81 -8.45
C LEU A 219 -0.44 18.07 -7.30
N ALA A 220 -0.62 19.16 -6.57
CA ALA A 220 0.21 19.48 -5.42
C ALA A 220 0.14 18.38 -4.34
N GLN A 221 -1.04 17.78 -4.12
CA GLN A 221 -1.21 16.67 -3.18
C GLN A 221 -0.47 15.42 -3.65
N VAL A 222 -0.51 15.09 -4.95
CA VAL A 222 0.27 13.98 -5.54
C VAL A 222 1.77 14.23 -5.36
N LEU A 223 2.27 15.41 -5.71
CA LEU A 223 3.68 15.75 -5.55
C LEU A 223 4.14 15.70 -4.09
N ARG A 224 3.28 16.09 -3.15
CA ARG A 224 3.55 15.96 -1.70
C ARG A 224 3.71 14.49 -1.29
N SER A 225 2.89 13.60 -1.82
CA SER A 225 3.02 12.16 -1.56
C SER A 225 4.37 11.63 -2.07
N ILE A 226 4.78 12.04 -3.27
CA ILE A 226 6.07 11.68 -3.88
C ILE A 226 7.25 12.21 -3.04
N ALA A 227 7.15 13.45 -2.56
CA ALA A 227 8.20 14.09 -1.76
C ALA A 227 8.57 13.28 -0.52
N GLY A 228 7.64 12.56 0.08
CA GLY A 228 7.87 11.68 1.22
C GLY A 228 8.81 10.49 0.93
N TYR A 229 9.03 10.17 -0.34
CA TYR A 229 9.85 9.02 -0.78
C TYR A 229 11.23 9.39 -1.30
N LEU A 230 11.54 10.69 -1.49
CA LEU A 230 12.80 11.16 -2.08
C LEU A 230 14.05 10.72 -1.31
N THR A 231 13.95 10.46 -0.02
CA THR A 231 15.07 9.97 0.82
C THR A 231 15.03 8.48 1.10
N VAL A 232 14.04 7.76 0.56
CA VAL A 232 13.90 6.31 0.80
C VAL A 232 14.80 5.54 -0.18
N PRO A 233 15.69 4.65 0.30
CA PRO A 233 16.58 3.87 -0.57
C PRO A 233 15.82 3.11 -1.65
N GLY A 234 16.34 3.17 -2.88
CA GLY A 234 15.73 2.61 -4.08
C GLY A 234 14.76 3.58 -4.77
N TYR A 235 13.96 4.35 -4.03
CA TYR A 235 13.17 5.45 -4.59
C TYR A 235 14.05 6.64 -4.94
N SER A 236 14.95 7.04 -4.04
CA SER A 236 15.93 8.10 -4.32
C SER A 236 16.71 7.81 -5.60
N ASP A 237 17.22 6.59 -5.75
CA ASP A 237 17.99 6.18 -6.93
C ASP A 237 17.15 6.28 -8.22
N MET A 238 15.86 5.90 -8.14
CA MET A 238 14.92 6.03 -9.25
C MET A 238 14.70 7.48 -9.65
N PHE A 239 14.44 8.36 -8.68
CA PHE A 239 14.20 9.78 -8.96
C PHE A 239 15.45 10.48 -9.46
N GLU A 240 16.65 10.13 -8.96
CA GLU A 240 17.92 10.63 -9.48
C GLU A 240 18.14 10.21 -10.93
N ALA A 241 17.92 8.92 -11.25
CA ALA A 241 18.05 8.39 -12.61
C ALA A 241 17.07 9.04 -13.60
N ALA A 242 15.89 9.45 -13.10
CA ALA A 242 14.88 10.17 -13.88
C ALA A 242 15.16 11.69 -14.04
N GLY A 243 16.27 12.19 -13.49
CA GLY A 243 16.66 13.59 -13.62
C GLY A 243 16.15 14.50 -12.50
N PHE A 244 15.59 13.96 -11.42
CA PHE A 244 15.09 14.72 -10.27
C PHE A 244 16.09 14.78 -9.11
N GLY A 245 17.39 14.64 -9.39
CA GLY A 245 18.46 14.62 -8.39
C GLY A 245 18.52 15.87 -7.51
N GLU A 246 18.18 17.05 -8.05
CA GLU A 246 18.10 18.28 -7.25
C GLU A 246 17.06 18.19 -6.14
N ALA A 247 15.87 17.66 -6.43
CA ALA A 247 14.82 17.46 -5.43
C ALA A 247 15.21 16.40 -4.38
N VAL A 248 15.90 15.34 -4.80
CA VAL A 248 16.44 14.31 -3.90
C VAL A 248 17.48 14.91 -2.95
N GLU A 249 18.43 15.69 -3.48
CA GLU A 249 19.47 16.33 -2.66
C GLU A 249 18.84 17.34 -1.67
N LEU A 250 17.89 18.13 -2.13
CA LEU A 250 17.13 19.05 -1.28
C LEU A 250 16.42 18.31 -0.14
N ALA A 251 15.81 17.15 -0.43
CA ALA A 251 15.19 16.32 0.59
C ALA A 251 16.20 15.79 1.63
N ARG A 252 17.39 15.42 1.20
CA ARG A 252 18.49 14.98 2.08
C ARG A 252 18.95 16.07 3.04
N THR A 253 18.84 17.34 2.66
CA THR A 253 19.15 18.47 3.56
C THR A 253 18.07 18.72 4.59
N GLY A 254 16.93 18.03 4.55
CA GLY A 254 15.82 18.19 5.47
C GLY A 254 14.90 19.36 5.15
N ALA A 255 14.82 19.75 3.87
CA ALA A 255 13.90 20.80 3.41
C ALA A 255 12.45 20.46 3.78
N ASP A 256 11.65 21.48 4.06
CA ASP A 256 10.23 21.31 4.40
C ASP A 256 9.41 20.78 3.20
N PRO A 257 8.27 20.10 3.46
CA PRO A 257 7.46 19.50 2.40
C PRO A 257 7.01 20.49 1.31
N GLY A 258 6.70 21.74 1.68
CA GLY A 258 6.29 22.76 0.72
C GLY A 258 7.42 23.15 -0.24
N THR A 259 8.64 23.22 0.26
CA THR A 259 9.84 23.47 -0.56
C THR A 259 10.10 22.31 -1.49
N LEU A 260 9.96 21.05 -1.04
CA LEU A 260 10.12 19.88 -1.88
C LEU A 260 9.07 19.79 -2.99
N VAL A 261 7.81 20.08 -2.68
CA VAL A 261 6.72 20.13 -3.69
C VAL A 261 7.03 21.17 -4.78
N ARG A 262 7.57 22.35 -4.42
CA ARG A 262 7.96 23.36 -5.41
C ARG A 262 9.18 22.97 -6.25
N ALA A 263 10.06 22.13 -5.72
CA ALA A 263 11.23 21.64 -6.44
C ALA A 263 10.93 20.46 -7.38
N LEU A 264 9.80 19.75 -7.14
CA LEU A 264 9.40 18.63 -7.97
C LEU A 264 8.62 19.14 -9.21
N PRO A 265 9.06 18.83 -10.43
CA PRO A 265 8.27 19.13 -11.63
C PRO A 265 7.03 18.22 -11.72
N ALA A 266 6.01 18.66 -12.44
CA ALA A 266 4.81 17.85 -12.72
C ALA A 266 5.15 16.48 -13.32
N ALA A 267 6.20 16.40 -14.14
CA ALA A 267 6.70 15.15 -14.72
C ALA A 267 7.05 14.07 -13.68
N ALA A 268 7.34 14.43 -12.44
CA ALA A 268 7.52 13.45 -11.36
C ALA A 268 6.20 12.71 -11.02
N ALA A 269 5.06 13.42 -11.09
CA ALA A 269 3.75 12.80 -10.93
C ALA A 269 3.42 11.88 -12.12
N ASP A 270 3.75 12.31 -13.34
CA ASP A 270 3.54 11.50 -14.55
C ASP A 270 4.38 10.21 -14.55
N MET A 271 5.58 10.26 -13.96
CA MET A 271 6.49 9.12 -13.93
C MET A 271 5.96 7.93 -13.09
N VAL A 272 5.33 8.21 -11.95
CA VAL A 272 4.95 7.17 -10.97
C VAL A 272 3.45 7.18 -10.62
N GLY A 273 2.66 7.97 -11.33
CA GLY A 273 1.23 8.16 -11.07
C GLY A 273 0.38 7.96 -12.32
N LEU A 274 -0.92 8.08 -12.11
CA LEU A 274 -1.98 8.04 -13.11
C LEU A 274 -2.63 9.44 -13.12
N VAL A 275 -1.88 10.43 -13.64
CA VAL A 275 -2.22 11.86 -13.55
C VAL A 275 -2.32 12.45 -14.94
N GLY A 276 -3.34 13.27 -15.19
CA GLY A 276 -3.57 13.92 -16.46
C GLY A 276 -4.99 13.74 -16.98
N ASP A 277 -5.19 14.00 -18.27
CA ASP A 277 -6.47 13.70 -18.92
C ASP A 277 -6.69 12.18 -19.04
N LEU A 278 -7.91 11.77 -19.36
CA LEU A 278 -8.26 10.36 -19.40
C LEU A 278 -7.45 9.55 -20.42
N ASP A 279 -7.05 10.15 -21.53
CA ASP A 279 -6.29 9.45 -22.58
C ASP A 279 -4.84 9.24 -22.15
N ALA A 280 -4.21 10.22 -21.52
CA ALA A 280 -2.90 10.08 -20.90
C ALA A 280 -2.91 8.99 -19.79
N VAL A 281 -3.94 9.00 -18.95
CA VAL A 281 -4.10 7.98 -17.91
C VAL A 281 -4.29 6.59 -18.51
N ARG A 282 -5.06 6.44 -19.59
CA ARG A 282 -5.22 5.17 -20.31
C ARG A 282 -3.91 4.66 -20.88
N ALA A 283 -3.13 5.53 -21.51
CA ALA A 283 -1.82 5.16 -22.03
C ALA A 283 -0.91 4.65 -20.89
N ARG A 284 -0.88 5.36 -19.76
CA ARG A 284 -0.07 4.98 -18.60
C ARG A 284 -0.51 3.65 -17.97
N VAL A 285 -1.80 3.39 -17.87
CA VAL A 285 -2.33 2.08 -17.42
C VAL A 285 -1.87 0.96 -18.37
N GLY A 286 -1.86 1.22 -19.70
CA GLY A 286 -1.32 0.29 -20.68
C GLY A 286 0.16 -0.05 -20.43
N GLU A 287 0.99 0.96 -20.15
CA GLU A 287 2.42 0.78 -19.84
C GLU A 287 2.64 -0.09 -18.58
N TYR A 288 1.85 0.10 -17.52
CA TYR A 288 1.89 -0.74 -16.33
C TYR A 288 1.45 -2.18 -16.61
N ALA A 289 0.42 -2.37 -17.45
CA ALA A 289 -0.01 -3.71 -17.86
C ALA A 289 1.07 -4.44 -18.65
N GLU A 290 1.69 -3.77 -19.63
CA GLU A 290 2.81 -4.30 -20.42
C GLU A 290 4.05 -4.58 -19.57
N ALA A 291 4.24 -3.83 -18.49
CA ALA A 291 5.32 -4.07 -17.52
C ALA A 291 5.06 -5.29 -16.62
N GLY A 292 3.84 -5.87 -16.67
CA GLY A 292 3.47 -7.06 -15.92
C GLY A 292 2.84 -6.78 -14.55
N LEU A 293 2.26 -5.59 -14.33
CA LEU A 293 1.44 -5.31 -13.16
C LEU A 293 0.09 -6.01 -13.29
N ASP A 294 -0.37 -6.71 -12.26
CA ASP A 294 -1.65 -7.44 -12.27
C ASP A 294 -2.78 -6.57 -11.70
N GLU A 295 -2.48 -5.73 -10.69
CA GLU A 295 -3.46 -4.91 -9.99
C GLU A 295 -2.93 -3.48 -9.77
N ILE A 296 -3.77 -2.49 -10.05
CA ILE A 296 -3.58 -1.10 -9.67
C ILE A 296 -4.49 -0.77 -8.50
N ALA A 297 -3.91 -0.43 -7.36
CA ALA A 297 -4.63 0.14 -6.24
C ALA A 297 -4.54 1.67 -6.32
N LEU A 298 -5.63 2.30 -6.70
CA LEU A 298 -5.72 3.74 -6.92
C LEU A 298 -5.64 4.49 -5.59
N VAL A 299 -4.68 5.41 -5.46
CA VAL A 299 -4.59 6.38 -4.36
C VAL A 299 -5.13 7.71 -4.89
N PRO A 300 -6.46 7.93 -4.87
CA PRO A 300 -7.03 9.12 -5.50
C PRO A 300 -6.59 10.39 -4.79
N ALA A 301 -6.21 11.42 -5.54
CA ALA A 301 -6.08 12.77 -4.97
C ALA A 301 -7.46 13.25 -4.54
N THR A 302 -7.54 13.85 -3.35
CA THR A 302 -8.81 14.30 -2.75
C THR A 302 -8.88 15.83 -2.57
N ALA A 303 -7.74 16.53 -2.66
CA ALA A 303 -7.70 17.98 -2.74
C ALA A 303 -8.32 18.42 -4.06
N GLY A 304 -9.37 19.25 -4.03
CA GLY A 304 -10.15 19.64 -5.23
C GLY A 304 -11.04 18.52 -5.80
N ASP A 305 -11.00 17.30 -5.23
CA ASP A 305 -11.82 16.14 -5.64
C ASP A 305 -12.24 15.32 -4.42
N PRO A 306 -13.15 15.81 -3.57
CA PRO A 306 -13.54 15.14 -2.33
C PRO A 306 -13.95 13.68 -2.54
N GLY A 307 -13.33 12.76 -1.78
CA GLY A 307 -13.51 11.32 -1.96
C GLY A 307 -12.86 10.75 -3.22
N GLY A 308 -12.12 11.56 -3.99
CA GLY A 308 -11.57 11.16 -5.29
C GLY A 308 -12.66 10.81 -6.32
N GLU A 309 -13.86 11.37 -6.17
CA GLU A 309 -15.05 10.92 -6.91
C GLU A 309 -14.91 11.10 -8.42
N ARG A 310 -14.37 12.22 -8.89
CA ARG A 310 -14.15 12.49 -10.32
C ARG A 310 -13.20 11.44 -10.89
N THR A 311 -12.06 11.25 -10.24
CA THR A 311 -11.04 10.29 -10.64
C THR A 311 -11.57 8.85 -10.65
N LEU A 312 -12.15 8.39 -9.53
CA LEU A 312 -12.68 7.02 -9.42
C LEU A 312 -13.82 6.75 -10.42
N LYS A 313 -14.67 7.73 -10.67
CA LYS A 313 -15.75 7.64 -11.67
C LYS A 313 -15.22 7.55 -13.09
N ALA A 314 -14.16 8.29 -13.42
CA ALA A 314 -13.50 8.22 -14.72
C ALA A 314 -12.91 6.83 -14.97
N PHE A 315 -12.22 6.26 -13.99
CA PHE A 315 -11.70 4.89 -14.05
C PHE A 315 -12.82 3.86 -14.27
N ARG A 316 -13.91 3.91 -13.50
CA ARG A 316 -15.02 2.93 -13.62
C ARG A 316 -15.78 3.01 -14.96
N ARG A 317 -15.67 4.09 -15.67
CA ARG A 317 -16.25 4.25 -17.03
C ARG A 317 -15.30 3.77 -18.12
N ALA A 318 -14.00 3.76 -17.85
CA ALA A 318 -12.98 3.43 -18.83
C ALA A 318 -12.59 1.95 -18.84
N TRP A 319 -12.76 1.25 -17.71
CA TRP A 319 -12.45 -0.15 -17.47
C TRP A 319 -13.59 -0.81 -16.66
#